data_0c630fc17702a5f1ef6c26cecc50cdc7
#
_entry.id   0c630fc17702a5f1ef6c26cecc50cdc7
#
_cell.length_a   1.000
_cell.length_b   1.000
_cell.length_c   1.000
_cell.angle_alpha   90.00
_cell.angle_beta   90.00
_cell.angle_gamma   90.00
#
_symmetry.space_group_name_H-M   'P 1'
#
loop_
_entity.id
_entity.type
_entity.pdbx_description
1 polymer ?
#
loop_
_entity_poly.entity_id
_entity_poly.type
_entity_poly.pdbx_seq_one_letter_code
_entity_poly.pdbx_strand_id
1 'polypeptide(L)'
;MNTPTIQQRDPSLGWKTLSVFVATFVAGWIAGIAVGLATRQIGLLLHLSEPVGHTLSWLGITAARVIPWIVATHWVLKRRLRDLAFRFLPGWWSDLLGGIGVTALAMLVVFLISRWAGWLIVDGWKWQALPLDAFLGTLWVTLLINTLVALGEEISFRAYLLTGLERAWGRWPGLAIMMVVFGLVHLPAYMAQEMQSLVLVLAIALAAVMGLPFGLTYLRTGSLWLPVGIHFAWNLVEQDLLNLTGDAANTNLIGAVTRLEGPVLPTSAGYANAIVLDWAALLILSIVIWLWMARQPAPSAT
;
A
#
# COMPACT_ATOMS: atom_id res chain seq x y z
N MET A 1 44.79 -4.55 1.76
CA MET A 1 43.47 -5.23 1.81
C MET A 1 42.72 -4.66 3.00
N ASN A 2 41.81 -3.70 2.76
CA ASN A 2 40.98 -3.17 3.84
C ASN A 2 39.86 -4.16 4.06
N THR A 3 39.88 -4.88 5.16
CA THR A 3 38.76 -5.64 5.67
C THR A 3 37.55 -4.70 5.78
N PRO A 4 36.40 -5.04 5.17
CA PRO A 4 35.19 -4.23 5.34
C PRO A 4 34.87 -4.20 6.84
N THR A 5 34.92 -3.03 7.45
CA THR A 5 34.47 -2.79 8.83
C THR A 5 33.02 -3.28 8.91
N ILE A 6 32.79 -4.38 9.62
CA ILE A 6 31.45 -4.83 9.99
C ILE A 6 30.86 -3.67 10.78
N GLN A 7 29.94 -2.94 10.14
CA GLN A 7 29.27 -1.82 10.80
C GLN A 7 28.57 -2.39 12.03
N GLN A 8 29.04 -2.03 13.21
CA GLN A 8 28.53 -2.51 14.50
C GLN A 8 27.03 -2.17 14.56
N ARG A 9 26.19 -3.18 14.68
CA ARG A 9 24.75 -3.02 14.83
C ARG A 9 24.46 -2.30 16.14
N ASP A 10 23.60 -1.29 16.09
CA ASP A 10 23.14 -0.58 17.27
C ASP A 10 21.68 -0.99 17.60
N PRO A 11 21.48 -1.95 18.51
CA PRO A 11 20.14 -2.40 18.89
C PRO A 11 19.25 -1.27 19.46
N SER A 12 19.87 -0.23 20.07
CA SER A 12 19.12 0.90 20.62
C SER A 12 18.44 1.72 19.54
N LEU A 13 19.03 1.80 18.33
CA LEU A 13 18.42 2.42 17.16
C LEU A 13 17.10 1.70 16.76
N GLY A 14 17.01 0.39 16.89
CA GLY A 14 15.81 -0.39 16.56
C GLY A 14 14.63 0.00 17.47
N TRP A 15 14.84 0.02 18.76
CA TRP A 15 13.82 0.45 19.72
C TRP A 15 13.42 1.90 19.54
N LYS A 16 14.39 2.78 19.29
CA LYS A 16 14.12 4.17 18.97
C LYS A 16 13.30 4.32 17.70
N THR A 17 13.61 3.56 16.66
CA THR A 17 12.88 3.55 15.40
C THR A 17 11.43 3.11 15.63
N LEU A 18 11.19 2.03 16.37
CA LEU A 18 9.84 1.54 16.69
C LEU A 18 9.05 2.54 17.52
N SER A 19 9.65 3.10 18.58
CA SER A 19 8.96 4.06 19.46
C SER A 19 8.56 5.32 18.71
N VAL A 20 9.46 5.86 17.88
CA VAL A 20 9.16 7.02 17.05
C VAL A 20 8.15 6.65 15.96
N PHE A 21 8.21 5.42 15.40
CA PHE A 21 7.22 4.95 14.46
C PHE A 21 5.82 5.01 15.08
N VAL A 22 5.61 4.37 16.22
CA VAL A 22 4.30 4.34 16.90
C VAL A 22 3.81 5.76 17.19
N ALA A 23 4.65 6.60 17.79
CA ALA A 23 4.28 7.97 18.12
C ALA A 23 3.90 8.80 16.89
N THR A 24 4.71 8.71 15.81
CA THR A 24 4.49 9.45 14.57
C THR A 24 3.26 8.93 13.84
N PHE A 25 3.02 7.62 13.85
CA PHE A 25 1.86 7.00 13.23
C PHE A 25 0.57 7.48 13.91
N VAL A 26 0.49 7.40 15.24
CA VAL A 26 -0.68 7.85 15.99
C VAL A 26 -0.91 9.35 15.83
N ALA A 27 0.14 10.16 15.97
CA ALA A 27 0.04 11.61 15.80
C ALA A 27 -0.39 11.99 14.37
N GLY A 28 0.17 11.34 13.35
CA GLY A 28 -0.20 11.54 11.95
C GLY A 28 -1.64 11.13 11.64
N TRP A 29 -2.14 10.07 12.29
CA TRP A 29 -3.56 9.68 12.17
C TRP A 29 -4.48 10.74 12.76
N ILE A 30 -4.21 11.19 13.98
CA ILE A 30 -5.00 12.24 14.66
C ILE A 30 -4.97 13.53 13.83
N ALA A 31 -3.78 13.96 13.42
CA ALA A 31 -3.62 15.15 12.59
C ALA A 31 -4.34 15.01 11.23
N GLY A 32 -4.25 13.83 10.60
CA GLY A 32 -4.94 13.54 9.35
C GLY A 32 -6.47 13.64 9.48
N ILE A 33 -7.05 13.11 10.56
CA ILE A 33 -8.49 13.24 10.83
C ILE A 33 -8.86 14.72 11.02
N ALA A 34 -8.11 15.47 11.83
CA ALA A 34 -8.38 16.88 12.09
C ALA A 34 -8.31 17.72 10.80
N VAL A 35 -7.29 17.49 9.97
CA VAL A 35 -7.13 18.16 8.66
C VAL A 35 -8.26 17.77 7.71
N GLY A 36 -8.64 16.49 7.65
CA GLY A 36 -9.74 16.01 6.81
C GLY A 36 -11.08 16.69 7.18
N LEU A 37 -11.37 16.80 8.48
CA LEU A 37 -12.56 17.50 8.96
C LEU A 37 -12.51 19.00 8.62
N ALA A 38 -11.37 19.66 8.85
CA ALA A 38 -11.20 21.07 8.55
C ALA A 38 -11.34 21.39 7.06
N THR A 39 -10.68 20.60 6.19
CA THR A 39 -10.74 20.79 4.74
C THR A 39 -12.13 20.51 4.18
N ARG A 40 -12.86 19.53 4.74
CA ARG A 40 -14.27 19.29 4.40
C ARG A 40 -15.14 20.50 4.74
N GLN A 41 -14.99 21.08 5.94
CA GLN A 41 -15.74 22.30 6.33
C GLN A 41 -15.41 23.48 5.43
N ILE A 42 -14.14 23.71 5.12
CA ILE A 42 -13.70 24.74 4.19
C ILE A 42 -14.32 24.52 2.80
N GLY A 43 -14.33 23.27 2.31
CA GLY A 43 -14.95 22.92 1.04
C GLY A 43 -16.44 23.28 0.99
N LEU A 44 -17.18 22.97 2.06
CA LEU A 44 -18.61 23.31 2.19
C LEU A 44 -18.82 24.84 2.25
N LEU A 45 -18.03 25.57 3.02
CA LEU A 45 -18.14 27.02 3.16
C LEU A 45 -17.82 27.75 1.85
N LEU A 46 -16.88 27.24 1.07
CA LEU A 46 -16.47 27.83 -0.20
C LEU A 46 -17.26 27.29 -1.41
N HIS A 47 -18.26 26.43 -1.17
CA HIS A 47 -19.07 25.77 -2.22
C HIS A 47 -18.21 25.11 -3.31
N LEU A 48 -17.11 24.44 -2.92
CA LEU A 48 -16.24 23.77 -3.86
C LEU A 48 -16.94 22.56 -4.48
N SER A 49 -16.64 22.28 -5.74
CA SER A 49 -17.11 21.03 -6.36
C SER A 49 -16.53 19.81 -5.64
N GLU A 50 -17.28 18.72 -5.63
CA GLU A 50 -16.92 17.50 -4.90
C GLU A 50 -15.49 16.98 -5.23
N PRO A 51 -15.05 16.88 -6.50
CA PRO A 51 -13.68 16.47 -6.81
C PRO A 51 -12.61 17.42 -6.26
N VAL A 52 -12.88 18.74 -6.26
CA VAL A 52 -11.94 19.74 -5.70
C VAL A 52 -11.86 19.62 -4.19
N GLY A 53 -12.99 19.49 -3.51
CA GLY A 53 -13.05 19.29 -2.06
C GLY A 53 -12.32 18.02 -1.62
N HIS A 54 -12.54 16.90 -2.32
CA HIS A 54 -11.82 15.64 -2.08
C HIS A 54 -10.32 15.78 -2.34
N THR A 55 -9.91 16.41 -3.45
CA THR A 55 -8.50 16.66 -3.76
C THR A 55 -7.80 17.40 -2.63
N LEU A 56 -8.36 18.52 -2.19
CA LEU A 56 -7.79 19.32 -1.09
C LEU A 56 -7.71 18.54 0.22
N SER A 57 -8.77 17.78 0.54
CA SER A 57 -8.79 16.94 1.75
C SER A 57 -7.69 15.89 1.73
N TRP A 58 -7.55 15.15 0.64
CA TRP A 58 -6.54 14.09 0.55
C TRP A 58 -5.12 14.64 0.50
N LEU A 59 -4.87 15.76 -0.17
CA LEU A 59 -3.57 16.41 -0.12
C LEU A 59 -3.23 16.87 1.30
N GLY A 60 -4.17 17.48 2.01
CA GLY A 60 -3.98 17.92 3.39
C GLY A 60 -3.74 16.76 4.35
N ILE A 61 -4.57 15.70 4.29
CA ILE A 61 -4.44 14.49 5.10
C ILE A 61 -3.07 13.83 4.86
N THR A 62 -2.68 13.70 3.59
CA THR A 62 -1.40 13.07 3.22
C THR A 62 -0.22 13.92 3.70
N ALA A 63 -0.27 15.24 3.54
CA ALA A 63 0.76 16.12 4.07
C ALA A 63 0.90 15.96 5.59
N ALA A 64 -0.21 15.96 6.33
CA ALA A 64 -0.21 15.78 7.78
C ALA A 64 0.38 14.42 8.21
N ARG A 65 0.22 13.38 7.41
CA ARG A 65 0.75 12.04 7.68
C ARG A 65 2.20 11.88 7.24
N VAL A 66 2.58 12.41 6.08
CA VAL A 66 3.90 12.15 5.45
C VAL A 66 5.00 13.08 5.96
N ILE A 67 4.70 14.37 6.20
CA ILE A 67 5.71 15.32 6.68
C ILE A 67 6.41 14.85 7.96
N PRO A 68 5.72 14.34 8.98
CA PRO A 68 6.37 13.81 10.18
C PRO A 68 7.39 12.68 9.88
N TRP A 69 7.14 11.85 8.85
CA TRP A 69 8.09 10.79 8.45
C TRP A 69 9.35 11.33 7.81
N ILE A 70 9.25 12.41 7.03
CA ILE A 70 10.41 13.10 6.47
C ILE A 70 11.29 13.62 7.60
N VAL A 71 10.66 14.24 8.60
CA VAL A 71 11.34 14.75 9.79
C VAL A 71 11.97 13.63 10.60
N ALA A 72 11.21 12.57 10.90
CA ALA A 72 11.69 11.41 11.65
C ALA A 72 12.86 10.71 10.94
N THR A 73 12.80 10.56 9.61
CA THR A 73 13.88 9.99 8.81
C THR A 73 15.17 10.81 8.95
N HIS A 74 15.03 12.13 8.88
CA HIS A 74 16.20 13.00 9.02
C HIS A 74 16.79 12.97 10.44
N TRP A 75 15.96 13.05 11.45
CA TRP A 75 16.43 13.21 12.83
C TRP A 75 16.84 11.89 13.49
N VAL A 76 16.14 10.79 13.21
CA VAL A 76 16.41 9.46 13.81
C VAL A 76 17.46 8.71 13.00
N LEU A 77 17.26 8.59 11.70
CA LEU A 77 18.12 7.81 10.82
C LEU A 77 19.35 8.61 10.33
N LYS A 78 19.36 9.93 10.53
CA LYS A 78 20.40 10.85 10.02
C LYS A 78 20.60 10.72 8.51
N ARG A 79 19.48 10.53 7.77
CA ARG A 79 19.42 10.39 6.32
C ARG A 79 18.38 11.35 5.74
N ARG A 80 18.59 11.77 4.50
CA ARG A 80 17.58 12.50 3.73
C ARG A 80 16.67 11.51 3.04
N LEU A 81 15.39 11.81 2.96
CA LEU A 81 14.41 10.93 2.30
C LEU A 81 14.81 10.61 0.84
N ARG A 82 15.33 11.59 0.10
CA ARG A 82 15.84 11.40 -1.26
C ARG A 82 16.94 10.34 -1.37
N ASP A 83 17.73 10.15 -0.32
CA ASP A 83 18.85 9.19 -0.31
C ASP A 83 18.37 7.76 -0.02
N LEU A 84 17.18 7.61 0.59
CA LEU A 84 16.58 6.33 0.98
C LEU A 84 15.45 5.90 0.07
N ALA A 85 14.70 6.87 -0.49
CA ALA A 85 13.40 6.58 -1.07
C ALA A 85 13.34 6.87 -2.57
N PHE A 86 13.60 8.11 -2.95
CA PHE A 86 13.36 8.59 -4.31
C PHE A 86 14.68 8.77 -5.06
N ARG A 87 15.31 7.65 -5.36
CA ARG A 87 16.51 7.65 -6.19
C ARG A 87 16.08 7.71 -7.66
N PHE A 88 16.16 8.91 -8.26
CA PHE A 88 15.92 9.12 -9.69
C PHE A 88 17.13 8.66 -10.52
N LEU A 89 17.50 7.39 -10.36
CA LEU A 89 18.52 6.76 -11.17
C LEU A 89 17.99 6.52 -12.60
N PRO A 90 18.84 6.42 -13.62
CA PRO A 90 18.40 6.00 -14.95
C PRO A 90 17.54 4.72 -14.84
N GLY A 91 16.34 4.75 -15.42
CA GLY A 91 15.42 3.61 -15.37
C GLY A 91 14.47 3.56 -14.15
N TRP A 92 14.43 4.56 -13.26
CA TRP A 92 13.49 4.59 -12.13
C TRP A 92 12.02 4.40 -12.55
N TRP A 93 11.64 4.93 -13.69
CA TRP A 93 10.29 4.78 -14.25
C TRP A 93 10.00 3.33 -14.68
N SER A 94 11.03 2.54 -15.07
CA SER A 94 10.86 1.12 -15.38
C SER A 94 10.57 0.30 -14.12
N ASP A 95 11.13 0.69 -12.97
CA ASP A 95 10.79 0.08 -11.68
C ASP A 95 9.33 0.38 -11.32
N LEU A 96 8.90 1.63 -11.45
CA LEU A 96 7.52 2.04 -11.17
C LEU A 96 6.54 1.28 -12.09
N LEU A 97 6.74 1.37 -13.40
CA LEU A 97 5.88 0.71 -14.37
C LEU A 97 5.96 -0.82 -14.31
N GLY A 98 7.13 -1.37 -13.98
CA GLY A 98 7.31 -2.79 -13.74
C GLY A 98 6.50 -3.28 -12.54
N GLY A 99 6.51 -2.52 -11.44
CA GLY A 99 5.67 -2.79 -10.27
C GLY A 99 4.18 -2.73 -10.59
N ILE A 100 3.75 -1.69 -11.32
CA ILE A 100 2.36 -1.57 -11.78
C ILE A 100 1.99 -2.76 -12.66
N GLY A 101 2.80 -3.05 -13.66
CA GLY A 101 2.50 -4.08 -14.66
C GLY A 101 2.42 -5.49 -14.07
N VAL A 102 3.37 -5.87 -13.21
CA VAL A 102 3.37 -7.22 -12.62
C VAL A 102 2.19 -7.42 -11.66
N THR A 103 1.83 -6.40 -10.90
CA THR A 103 0.70 -6.46 -9.97
C THR A 103 -0.62 -6.47 -10.73
N ALA A 104 -0.79 -5.58 -11.71
CA ALA A 104 -1.99 -5.56 -12.54
C ALA A 104 -2.20 -6.89 -13.28
N LEU A 105 -1.11 -7.51 -13.77
CA LEU A 105 -1.19 -8.83 -14.41
C LEU A 105 -1.61 -9.92 -13.41
N ALA A 106 -1.06 -9.93 -12.19
CA ALA A 106 -1.44 -10.90 -11.16
C ALA A 106 -2.94 -10.78 -10.82
N MET A 107 -3.43 -9.55 -10.63
CA MET A 107 -4.84 -9.27 -10.37
C MET A 107 -5.74 -9.67 -11.55
N LEU A 108 -5.31 -9.36 -12.78
CA LEU A 108 -6.06 -9.75 -13.97
C LEU A 108 -6.19 -11.27 -14.10
N VAL A 109 -5.11 -12.01 -13.81
CA VAL A 109 -5.14 -13.50 -13.83
C VAL A 109 -6.17 -14.01 -12.82
N VAL A 110 -6.15 -13.50 -11.58
CA VAL A 110 -7.12 -13.88 -10.54
C VAL A 110 -8.54 -13.52 -10.96
N PHE A 111 -8.76 -12.31 -11.50
CA PHE A 111 -10.05 -11.87 -12.01
C PHE A 111 -10.60 -12.82 -13.10
N LEU A 112 -9.77 -13.14 -14.10
CA LEU A 112 -10.18 -14.01 -15.21
C LEU A 112 -10.48 -15.43 -14.74
N ILE A 113 -9.68 -15.99 -13.84
CA ILE A 113 -9.93 -17.31 -13.25
C ILE A 113 -11.22 -17.29 -12.43
N SER A 114 -11.43 -16.30 -11.59
CA SER A 114 -12.63 -16.16 -10.75
C SER A 114 -13.87 -15.97 -11.59
N ARG A 115 -13.78 -15.21 -12.68
CA ARG A 115 -14.84 -15.02 -13.65
C ARG A 115 -15.18 -16.31 -14.38
N TRP A 116 -14.15 -17.05 -14.84
CA TRP A 116 -14.33 -18.34 -15.52
C TRP A 116 -14.94 -19.40 -14.59
N ALA A 117 -14.50 -19.44 -13.32
CA ALA A 117 -15.02 -20.35 -12.31
C ALA A 117 -16.45 -20.00 -11.82
N GLY A 118 -17.01 -18.86 -12.24
CA GLY A 118 -18.29 -18.37 -11.75
C GLY A 118 -18.26 -17.83 -10.32
N TRP A 119 -17.07 -17.59 -9.76
CA TRP A 119 -16.92 -17.06 -8.41
C TRP A 119 -17.13 -15.55 -8.35
N LEU A 120 -16.90 -14.86 -9.46
CA LEU A 120 -17.08 -13.43 -9.60
C LEU A 120 -17.95 -13.15 -10.82
N ILE A 121 -19.01 -12.39 -10.60
CA ILE A 121 -19.93 -11.95 -11.66
C ILE A 121 -19.72 -10.47 -11.91
N VAL A 122 -19.64 -10.07 -13.16
CA VAL A 122 -19.61 -8.66 -13.57
C VAL A 122 -21.02 -8.25 -13.94
N ASP A 123 -21.61 -7.37 -13.14
CA ASP A 123 -22.96 -6.87 -13.33
C ASP A 123 -23.00 -5.62 -14.24
N GLY A 124 -21.88 -4.96 -14.44
CA GLY A 124 -21.75 -3.77 -15.28
C GLY A 124 -20.42 -3.07 -15.16
N TRP A 125 -20.36 -1.85 -15.70
CA TRP A 125 -19.16 -1.03 -15.68
C TRP A 125 -19.49 0.40 -15.23
N LYS A 126 -18.69 0.95 -14.34
CA LYS A 126 -18.97 2.25 -13.72
C LYS A 126 -19.00 3.39 -14.73
N TRP A 127 -18.16 3.38 -15.78
CA TRP A 127 -18.17 4.40 -16.83
C TRP A 127 -19.44 4.41 -17.68
N GLN A 128 -20.21 3.33 -17.66
CA GLN A 128 -21.52 3.28 -18.35
C GLN A 128 -22.66 3.90 -17.52
N ALA A 129 -22.45 3.99 -16.20
CA ALA A 129 -23.46 4.45 -15.26
C ALA A 129 -23.33 5.94 -14.90
N LEU A 130 -22.19 6.56 -15.22
CA LEU A 130 -21.91 7.96 -14.86
C LEU A 130 -21.81 8.86 -16.08
N PRO A 131 -22.29 10.12 -15.99
CA PRO A 131 -21.93 11.16 -16.95
C PRO A 131 -20.41 11.32 -17.03
N LEU A 132 -19.90 11.73 -18.20
CA LEU A 132 -18.46 11.81 -18.47
C LEU A 132 -17.69 12.69 -17.46
N ASP A 133 -18.22 13.84 -17.12
CA ASP A 133 -17.63 14.78 -16.17
C ASP A 133 -17.55 14.17 -14.76
N ALA A 134 -18.60 13.52 -14.30
CA ALA A 134 -18.62 12.80 -13.03
C ALA A 134 -17.62 11.61 -13.03
N PHE A 135 -17.56 10.86 -14.13
CA PHE A 135 -16.58 9.80 -14.28
C PHE A 135 -15.14 10.30 -14.25
N LEU A 136 -14.84 11.38 -14.97
CA LEU A 136 -13.51 11.98 -14.97
C LEU A 136 -13.12 12.54 -13.59
N GLY A 137 -14.08 13.12 -12.87
CA GLY A 137 -13.88 13.55 -11.49
C GLY A 137 -13.55 12.39 -10.56
N THR A 138 -14.31 11.30 -10.64
CA THR A 138 -14.04 10.06 -9.86
C THR A 138 -12.67 9.47 -10.24
N LEU A 139 -12.37 9.35 -11.53
CA LEU A 139 -11.08 8.84 -12.01
C LEU A 139 -9.91 9.65 -11.44
N TRP A 140 -9.99 10.98 -11.50
CA TRP A 140 -8.96 11.86 -10.94
C TRP A 140 -8.76 11.62 -9.44
N VAL A 141 -9.84 11.61 -8.66
CA VAL A 141 -9.79 11.42 -7.20
C VAL A 141 -9.25 10.04 -6.87
N THR A 142 -9.69 9.00 -7.56
CA THR A 142 -9.23 7.61 -7.36
C THR A 142 -7.73 7.47 -7.62
N LEU A 143 -7.23 7.99 -8.74
CA LEU A 143 -5.80 7.96 -9.05
C LEU A 143 -4.98 8.75 -8.02
N LEU A 144 -5.48 9.90 -7.59
CA LEU A 144 -4.83 10.72 -6.57
C LEU A 144 -4.74 9.97 -5.24
N ILE A 145 -5.86 9.43 -4.74
CA ILE A 145 -5.91 8.72 -3.45
C ILE A 145 -4.92 7.54 -3.45
N ASN A 146 -5.00 6.68 -4.47
CA ASN A 146 -4.13 5.51 -4.55
C ASN A 146 -2.65 5.89 -4.63
N THR A 147 -2.32 6.97 -5.35
CA THR A 147 -0.94 7.50 -5.39
C THR A 147 -0.49 8.00 -4.02
N LEU A 148 -1.32 8.79 -3.35
CA LEU A 148 -0.97 9.40 -2.07
C LEU A 148 -0.87 8.35 -0.95
N VAL A 149 -1.74 7.34 -0.95
CA VAL A 149 -1.69 6.22 0.00
C VAL A 149 -0.42 5.41 -0.23
N ALA A 150 -0.16 4.98 -1.46
CA ALA A 150 1.03 4.20 -1.79
C ALA A 150 2.32 4.95 -1.41
N LEU A 151 2.45 6.23 -1.77
CA LEU A 151 3.61 7.04 -1.39
C LEU A 151 3.75 7.18 0.12
N GLY A 152 2.66 7.49 0.82
CA GLY A 152 2.67 7.70 2.27
C GLY A 152 3.06 6.46 3.04
N GLU A 153 2.53 5.31 2.66
CA GLU A 153 2.84 4.05 3.33
C GLU A 153 4.25 3.55 2.99
N GLU A 154 4.67 3.65 1.73
CA GLU A 154 6.03 3.25 1.37
C GLU A 154 7.10 4.12 2.05
N ILE A 155 6.87 5.42 2.22
CA ILE A 155 7.77 6.31 2.97
C ILE A 155 7.83 5.87 4.45
N SER A 156 6.70 5.62 5.08
CA SER A 156 6.66 5.28 6.51
C SER A 156 7.22 3.90 6.81
N PHE A 157 6.85 2.89 6.02
CA PHE A 157 7.21 1.50 6.32
C PHE A 157 8.56 1.10 5.72
N ARG A 158 8.91 1.53 4.49
CA ARG A 158 10.14 1.09 3.82
C ARG A 158 11.27 2.08 4.03
N ALA A 159 11.06 3.36 3.71
CA ALA A 159 12.13 4.33 3.88
C ALA A 159 12.46 4.61 5.35
N TYR A 160 11.48 4.64 6.25
CA TYR A 160 11.75 4.89 7.67
C TYR A 160 11.88 3.58 8.47
N LEU A 161 10.80 2.83 8.65
CA LEU A 161 10.75 1.71 9.59
C LEU A 161 11.73 0.59 9.19
N LEU A 162 11.60 0.05 7.98
CA LEU A 162 12.44 -1.06 7.52
C LEU A 162 13.93 -0.67 7.51
N THR A 163 14.26 0.52 7.01
CA THR A 163 15.65 1.01 7.00
C THR A 163 16.23 1.13 8.42
N GLY A 164 15.45 1.63 9.37
CA GLY A 164 15.90 1.75 10.76
C GLY A 164 16.12 0.39 11.43
N LEU A 165 15.18 -0.54 11.23
CA LEU A 165 15.24 -1.89 11.78
C LEU A 165 16.34 -2.73 11.11
N GLU A 166 16.54 -2.62 9.79
CA GLU A 166 17.63 -3.30 9.08
C GLU A 166 18.98 -2.89 9.62
N ARG A 167 19.19 -1.59 9.84
CA ARG A 167 20.46 -1.06 10.39
C ARG A 167 20.69 -1.52 11.81
N ALA A 168 19.64 -1.64 12.62
CA ALA A 168 19.75 -2.02 14.03
C ALA A 168 19.90 -3.53 14.23
N TRP A 169 19.03 -4.31 13.58
CA TRP A 169 18.89 -5.76 13.86
C TRP A 169 19.18 -6.64 12.66
N GLY A 170 19.41 -6.05 11.51
CA GLY A 170 19.70 -6.74 10.26
C GLY A 170 18.47 -6.96 9.38
N ARG A 171 18.74 -7.35 8.15
CA ARG A 171 17.79 -7.43 7.05
C ARG A 171 16.54 -8.26 7.37
N TRP A 172 16.74 -9.49 7.80
CA TRP A 172 15.63 -10.43 7.98
C TRP A 172 14.77 -10.15 9.22
N PRO A 173 15.36 -9.90 10.41
CA PRO A 173 14.58 -9.47 11.56
C PRO A 173 13.86 -8.14 11.32
N GLY A 174 14.54 -7.18 10.67
CA GLY A 174 13.93 -5.90 10.32
C GLY A 174 12.72 -6.06 9.39
N LEU A 175 12.84 -6.90 8.36
CA LEU A 175 11.75 -7.21 7.45
C LEU A 175 10.57 -7.89 8.17
N ALA A 176 10.86 -8.91 8.98
CA ALA A 176 9.81 -9.65 9.70
C ALA A 176 9.01 -8.73 10.66
N ILE A 177 9.72 -7.89 11.41
CA ILE A 177 9.06 -6.94 12.33
C ILE A 177 8.25 -5.91 11.54
N MET A 178 8.81 -5.35 10.46
CA MET A 178 8.08 -4.41 9.60
C MET A 178 6.80 -5.03 9.04
N MET A 179 6.84 -6.30 8.60
CA MET A 179 5.66 -7.02 8.11
C MET A 179 4.57 -7.14 9.18
N VAL A 180 4.96 -7.53 10.41
CA VAL A 180 4.01 -7.62 11.53
C VAL A 180 3.40 -6.26 11.84
N VAL A 181 4.22 -5.22 11.92
CA VAL A 181 3.75 -3.85 12.17
C VAL A 181 2.82 -3.38 11.05
N PHE A 182 3.15 -3.70 9.78
CA PHE A 182 2.31 -3.36 8.62
C PHE A 182 0.92 -4.00 8.71
N GLY A 183 0.83 -5.26 9.10
CA GLY A 183 -0.46 -5.91 9.36
C GLY A 183 -1.23 -5.27 10.51
N LEU A 184 -0.57 -5.03 11.64
CA LEU A 184 -1.22 -4.53 12.84
C LEU A 184 -1.77 -3.10 12.70
N VAL A 185 -1.15 -2.23 11.90
CA VAL A 185 -1.68 -0.87 11.68
C VAL A 185 -2.98 -0.84 10.88
N HIS A 186 -3.34 -1.92 10.20
CA HIS A 186 -4.62 -2.07 9.51
C HIS A 186 -5.76 -2.51 10.44
N LEU A 187 -5.44 -2.98 11.65
CA LEU A 187 -6.42 -3.48 12.61
C LEU A 187 -7.59 -2.50 12.87
N PRO A 188 -7.36 -1.19 13.12
CA PRO A 188 -8.46 -0.27 13.36
C PRO A 188 -9.42 -0.13 12.17
N ALA A 189 -8.87 -0.14 10.94
CA ALA A 189 -9.68 -0.05 9.72
C ALA A 189 -10.53 -1.31 9.51
N TYR A 190 -9.97 -2.49 9.74
CA TYR A 190 -10.68 -3.76 9.61
C TYR A 190 -11.72 -3.96 10.74
N MET A 191 -11.42 -3.51 11.95
CA MET A 191 -12.41 -3.51 13.03
C MET A 191 -13.61 -2.58 12.75
N ALA A 192 -13.36 -1.44 12.11
CA ALA A 192 -14.43 -0.52 11.70
C ALA A 192 -15.35 -1.10 10.60
N GLN A 193 -14.90 -2.15 9.89
CA GLN A 193 -15.70 -2.89 8.90
C GLN A 193 -16.49 -4.05 9.53
N GLU A 194 -16.52 -4.16 10.87
CA GLU A 194 -17.26 -5.19 11.62
C GLU A 194 -16.93 -6.64 11.19
N MET A 195 -15.68 -6.87 10.79
CA MET A 195 -15.24 -8.20 10.36
C MET A 195 -15.35 -9.22 11.49
N GLN A 196 -15.83 -10.42 11.14
CA GLN A 196 -15.80 -11.55 12.07
C GLN A 196 -14.36 -11.96 12.42
N SER A 197 -14.15 -12.52 13.61
CA SER A 197 -12.83 -12.79 14.19
C SER A 197 -11.87 -13.54 13.25
N LEU A 198 -12.34 -14.57 12.55
CA LEU A 198 -11.50 -15.32 11.61
C LEU A 198 -11.11 -14.48 10.39
N VAL A 199 -12.06 -13.75 9.82
CA VAL A 199 -11.81 -12.87 8.66
C VAL A 199 -10.86 -11.75 9.04
N LEU A 200 -11.03 -11.16 10.22
CA LEU A 200 -10.13 -10.15 10.76
C LEU A 200 -8.69 -10.66 10.88
N VAL A 201 -8.50 -11.85 11.44
CA VAL A 201 -7.16 -12.46 11.56
C VAL A 201 -6.55 -12.71 10.18
N LEU A 202 -7.33 -13.23 9.23
CA LEU A 202 -6.86 -13.48 7.86
C LEU A 202 -6.53 -12.18 7.12
N ALA A 203 -7.28 -11.10 7.33
CA ALA A 203 -7.03 -9.79 6.74
C ALA A 203 -5.75 -9.16 7.30
N ILE A 204 -5.54 -9.22 8.63
CA ILE A 204 -4.30 -8.75 9.25
C ILE A 204 -3.10 -9.57 8.77
N ALA A 205 -3.25 -10.89 8.67
CA ALA A 205 -2.22 -11.77 8.17
C ALA A 205 -1.90 -11.48 6.68
N LEU A 206 -2.91 -11.23 5.85
CA LEU A 206 -2.75 -10.82 4.45
C LEU A 206 -1.94 -9.52 4.38
N ALA A 207 -2.36 -8.48 5.09
CA ALA A 207 -1.65 -7.20 5.12
C ALA A 207 -0.20 -7.38 5.59
N ALA A 208 0.05 -8.18 6.64
CA ALA A 208 1.41 -8.47 7.09
C ALA A 208 2.25 -9.15 6.00
N VAL A 209 1.71 -10.17 5.32
CA VAL A 209 2.43 -10.90 4.26
C VAL A 209 2.61 -10.05 3.01
N MET A 210 1.69 -9.12 2.70
CA MET A 210 1.89 -8.11 1.65
C MET A 210 3.13 -7.24 1.91
N GLY A 211 3.49 -7.03 3.16
CA GLY A 211 4.74 -6.38 3.52
C GLY A 211 5.99 -7.05 2.92
N LEU A 212 5.93 -8.37 2.60
CA LEU A 212 7.06 -9.13 2.07
C LEU A 212 7.49 -8.69 0.66
N PRO A 213 6.64 -8.73 -0.39
CA PRO A 213 7.04 -8.29 -1.73
C PRO A 213 7.47 -6.83 -1.75
N PHE A 214 6.81 -5.95 -1.01
CA PHE A 214 7.19 -4.54 -0.92
C PHE A 214 8.55 -4.35 -0.23
N GLY A 215 8.76 -5.04 0.90
CA GLY A 215 10.02 -4.97 1.63
C GLY A 215 11.19 -5.58 0.86
N LEU A 216 11.00 -6.75 0.22
CA LEU A 216 12.03 -7.40 -0.58
C LEU A 216 12.45 -6.56 -1.79
N THR A 217 11.50 -5.98 -2.50
CA THR A 217 11.78 -5.11 -3.66
C THR A 217 12.52 -3.85 -3.24
N TYR A 218 12.13 -3.22 -2.12
CA TYR A 218 12.87 -2.10 -1.54
C TYR A 218 14.30 -2.47 -1.13
N LEU A 219 14.48 -3.55 -0.38
CA LEU A 219 15.79 -4.04 0.04
C LEU A 219 16.69 -4.44 -1.14
N ARG A 220 16.10 -4.81 -2.26
CA ARG A 220 16.82 -5.19 -3.47
C ARG A 220 17.25 -3.99 -4.32
N THR A 221 16.32 -3.04 -4.53
CA THR A 221 16.56 -1.87 -5.42
C THR A 221 17.18 -0.69 -4.68
N GLY A 222 17.01 -0.61 -3.36
CA GLY A 222 17.36 0.57 -2.57
C GLY A 222 16.55 1.81 -2.96
N SER A 223 15.37 1.62 -3.56
CA SER A 223 14.49 2.68 -4.07
C SER A 223 13.02 2.33 -3.80
N LEU A 224 12.16 3.34 -3.65
CA LEU A 224 10.72 3.14 -3.45
C LEU A 224 9.93 2.96 -4.75
N TRP A 225 10.51 3.18 -5.93
CA TRP A 225 9.73 3.22 -7.16
C TRP A 225 9.04 1.88 -7.47
N LEU A 226 9.74 0.76 -7.30
CA LEU A 226 9.17 -0.56 -7.52
C LEU A 226 8.06 -0.89 -6.48
N PRO A 227 8.31 -0.79 -5.16
CA PRO A 227 7.24 -1.02 -4.17
C PRO A 227 6.07 -0.04 -4.30
N VAL A 228 6.30 1.25 -4.62
CA VAL A 228 5.22 2.21 -4.90
C VAL A 228 4.37 1.76 -6.09
N GLY A 229 5.00 1.29 -7.17
CA GLY A 229 4.28 0.76 -8.34
C GLY A 229 3.42 -0.45 -7.99
N ILE A 230 3.97 -1.39 -7.22
CA ILE A 230 3.24 -2.57 -6.73
C ILE A 230 2.05 -2.15 -5.87
N HIS A 231 2.27 -1.26 -4.91
CA HIS A 231 1.26 -0.81 -3.95
C HIS A 231 0.13 -0.02 -4.63
N PHE A 232 0.51 0.94 -5.47
CA PHE A 232 -0.46 1.71 -6.26
C PHE A 232 -1.35 0.80 -7.10
N ALA A 233 -0.75 -0.16 -7.82
CA ALA A 233 -1.51 -1.08 -8.65
C ALA A 233 -2.33 -2.07 -7.83
N TRP A 234 -1.84 -2.49 -6.66
CA TRP A 234 -2.63 -3.32 -5.76
C TRP A 234 -3.95 -2.64 -5.43
N ASN A 235 -3.89 -1.46 -4.85
CA ASN A 235 -5.10 -0.74 -4.45
C ASN A 235 -6.00 -0.39 -5.65
N LEU A 236 -5.42 0.21 -6.70
CA LEU A 236 -6.18 0.66 -7.85
C LEU A 236 -6.85 -0.50 -8.62
N VAL A 237 -6.09 -1.56 -8.90
CA VAL A 237 -6.58 -2.65 -9.76
C VAL A 237 -7.52 -3.58 -9.00
N GLU A 238 -7.16 -3.91 -7.77
CA GLU A 238 -7.95 -4.81 -6.93
C GLU A 238 -9.30 -4.20 -6.56
N GLN A 239 -9.31 -2.96 -6.05
CA GLN A 239 -10.50 -2.35 -5.49
C GLN A 239 -11.28 -1.53 -6.51
N ASP A 240 -10.60 -0.70 -7.30
CA ASP A 240 -11.25 0.36 -8.06
C ASP A 240 -11.45 0.02 -9.56
N LEU A 241 -10.63 -0.88 -10.13
CA LEU A 241 -10.75 -1.29 -11.53
C LEU A 241 -11.45 -2.64 -11.70
N LEU A 242 -11.00 -3.68 -11.03
CA LEU A 242 -11.53 -5.03 -11.18
C LEU A 242 -12.54 -5.38 -10.08
N ASN A 243 -12.55 -4.60 -8.99
CA ASN A 243 -13.42 -4.79 -7.83
C ASN A 243 -13.46 -6.26 -7.37
N LEU A 244 -12.29 -6.81 -7.11
CA LEU A 244 -12.15 -8.20 -6.62
C LEU A 244 -12.80 -8.39 -5.25
N THR A 245 -13.02 -7.29 -4.52
CA THR A 245 -13.73 -7.27 -3.23
C THR A 245 -15.23 -7.49 -3.37
N GLY A 246 -15.81 -7.26 -4.54
CA GLY A 246 -17.25 -7.26 -4.74
C GLY A 246 -17.99 -6.12 -4.01
N ASP A 247 -17.26 -5.08 -3.59
CA ASP A 247 -17.84 -3.94 -2.89
C ASP A 247 -18.53 -2.98 -3.87
N ALA A 248 -19.85 -3.10 -3.97
CA ALA A 248 -20.67 -2.21 -4.79
C ALA A 248 -20.79 -0.78 -4.20
N ALA A 249 -20.50 -0.62 -2.90
CA ALA A 249 -20.56 0.68 -2.22
C ALA A 249 -19.27 1.50 -2.37
N ASN A 250 -18.23 0.94 -2.97
CA ASN A 250 -16.98 1.66 -3.22
C ASN A 250 -17.21 2.92 -4.08
N THR A 251 -17.09 4.09 -3.48
CA THR A 251 -17.29 5.38 -4.15
C THR A 251 -16.19 5.74 -5.14
N ASN A 252 -15.00 5.13 -4.99
CA ASN A 252 -13.85 5.34 -5.87
C ASN A 252 -13.84 4.39 -7.08
N LEU A 253 -14.84 3.49 -7.18
CA LEU A 253 -14.92 2.51 -8.25
C LEU A 253 -15.03 3.19 -9.62
N ILE A 254 -14.11 2.87 -10.50
CA ILE A 254 -14.04 3.38 -11.89
C ILE A 254 -14.18 2.28 -12.95
N GLY A 255 -14.08 1.03 -12.53
CA GLY A 255 -14.06 -0.13 -13.42
C GLY A 255 -15.30 -1.03 -13.32
N ALA A 256 -15.08 -2.32 -13.10
CA ALA A 256 -16.11 -3.34 -13.03
C ALA A 256 -17.00 -3.20 -11.79
N VAL A 257 -18.30 -3.28 -11.97
CA VAL A 257 -19.24 -3.51 -10.87
C VAL A 257 -19.40 -5.01 -10.73
N THR A 258 -18.94 -5.57 -9.62
CA THR A 258 -18.89 -7.01 -9.41
C THR A 258 -19.66 -7.44 -8.17
N ARG A 259 -20.04 -8.72 -8.14
CA ARG A 259 -20.49 -9.43 -6.95
C ARG A 259 -19.83 -10.79 -6.87
N LEU A 260 -19.65 -11.27 -5.66
CA LEU A 260 -19.00 -12.55 -5.40
C LEU A 260 -20.02 -13.65 -5.17
N GLU A 261 -19.87 -14.76 -5.92
CA GLU A 261 -20.76 -15.95 -5.87
C GLU A 261 -19.98 -17.21 -5.47
N GLY A 262 -18.69 -17.11 -5.28
CA GLY A 262 -17.78 -18.25 -5.11
C GLY A 262 -17.81 -18.94 -3.76
N PRO A 263 -16.85 -19.86 -3.50
CA PRO A 263 -16.77 -20.58 -2.24
C PRO A 263 -16.61 -19.60 -1.08
N VAL A 264 -17.72 -19.39 -0.37
CA VAL A 264 -17.81 -18.43 0.73
C VAL A 264 -17.27 -19.10 1.99
N LEU A 265 -16.28 -18.51 2.61
CA LEU A 265 -16.06 -18.76 4.03
C LEU A 265 -17.33 -18.31 4.78
N PRO A 266 -17.82 -19.06 5.79
CA PRO A 266 -19.16 -18.83 6.40
C PRO A 266 -19.21 -17.58 7.30
N THR A 267 -18.72 -16.48 6.77
CA THR A 267 -18.61 -15.22 7.48
C THR A 267 -19.04 -14.10 6.61
N SER A 268 -19.43 -13.05 6.76
CA SER A 268 -19.95 -11.99 5.88
C SER A 268 -19.51 -12.20 4.42
N ALA A 269 -20.45 -12.62 3.60
CA ALA A 269 -20.23 -13.33 2.36
C ALA A 269 -19.26 -12.68 1.36
N GLY A 270 -19.33 -11.36 1.15
CA GLY A 270 -18.51 -10.69 0.14
C GLY A 270 -17.02 -10.59 0.49
N TYR A 271 -16.72 -10.21 1.73
CA TYR A 271 -15.33 -9.95 2.12
C TYR A 271 -14.48 -11.22 2.27
N ALA A 272 -15.11 -12.34 2.65
CA ALA A 272 -14.40 -13.63 2.77
C ALA A 272 -13.89 -14.13 1.41
N ASN A 273 -14.65 -13.94 0.35
CA ASN A 273 -14.21 -14.30 -1.00
C ASN A 273 -13.08 -13.39 -1.49
N ALA A 274 -13.15 -12.09 -1.20
CA ALA A 274 -12.10 -11.14 -1.49
C ALA A 274 -10.77 -11.58 -0.88
N ILE A 275 -10.75 -11.94 0.41
CA ILE A 275 -9.53 -12.41 1.08
C ILE A 275 -8.91 -13.63 0.39
N VAL A 276 -9.69 -14.58 -0.09
CA VAL A 276 -9.19 -15.75 -0.84
C VAL A 276 -8.56 -15.31 -2.16
N LEU A 277 -9.20 -14.39 -2.88
CA LEU A 277 -8.69 -13.86 -4.14
C LEU A 277 -7.41 -13.04 -3.93
N ASP A 278 -7.36 -12.23 -2.88
CA ASP A 278 -6.19 -11.45 -2.50
C ASP A 278 -4.99 -12.35 -2.15
N TRP A 279 -5.21 -13.42 -1.39
CA TRP A 279 -4.16 -14.41 -1.11
C TRP A 279 -3.65 -15.07 -2.39
N ALA A 280 -4.53 -15.37 -3.35
CA ALA A 280 -4.13 -15.93 -4.65
C ALA A 280 -3.30 -14.93 -5.46
N ALA A 281 -3.72 -13.67 -5.53
CA ALA A 281 -2.98 -12.61 -6.20
C ALA A 281 -1.61 -12.36 -5.55
N LEU A 282 -1.56 -12.31 -4.21
CA LEU A 282 -0.33 -12.16 -3.45
C LEU A 282 0.65 -13.32 -3.69
N LEU A 283 0.15 -14.55 -3.77
CA LEU A 283 0.97 -15.72 -4.08
C LEU A 283 1.59 -15.59 -5.48
N ILE A 284 0.80 -15.26 -6.48
CA ILE A 284 1.27 -15.05 -7.87
C ILE A 284 2.34 -13.96 -7.90
N LEU A 285 2.05 -12.81 -7.30
CA LEU A 285 2.96 -11.68 -7.23
C LEU A 285 4.27 -12.04 -6.53
N SER A 286 4.18 -12.75 -5.40
CA SER A 286 5.36 -13.16 -4.62
C SER A 286 6.24 -14.14 -5.39
N ILE A 287 5.64 -15.09 -6.12
CA ILE A 287 6.38 -16.02 -7.00
C ILE A 287 7.10 -15.25 -8.11
N VAL A 288 6.43 -14.31 -8.78
CA VAL A 288 7.03 -13.53 -9.86
C VAL A 288 8.19 -12.68 -9.36
N ILE A 289 8.02 -12.01 -8.21
CA ILE A 289 9.09 -11.22 -7.59
C ILE A 289 10.27 -12.12 -7.19
N TRP A 290 10.00 -13.28 -6.59
CA TRP A 290 11.05 -14.23 -6.23
C TRP A 290 11.84 -14.71 -7.46
N LEU A 291 11.16 -15.08 -8.53
CA LEU A 291 11.78 -15.49 -9.80
C LEU A 291 12.60 -14.36 -10.42
N TRP A 292 12.10 -13.12 -10.38
CA TRP A 292 12.83 -11.95 -10.82
C TRP A 292 14.09 -11.72 -10.00
N MET A 293 13.99 -11.78 -8.67
CA MET A 293 15.14 -11.63 -7.76
C MET A 293 16.20 -12.72 -7.97
N ALA A 294 15.78 -13.97 -8.21
CA ALA A 294 16.68 -15.09 -8.43
C ALA A 294 17.52 -14.95 -9.71
N ARG A 295 17.03 -14.21 -10.70
CA ARG A 295 17.73 -13.94 -11.98
C ARG A 295 18.69 -12.75 -11.92
N GLN A 296 18.58 -11.94 -10.89
CA GLN A 296 19.44 -10.76 -10.76
C GLN A 296 20.76 -11.12 -10.09
N PRO A 297 21.91 -10.57 -10.54
CA PRO A 297 23.18 -10.75 -9.86
C PRO A 297 23.09 -10.29 -8.41
N ALA A 298 23.81 -10.93 -7.51
CA ALA A 298 23.88 -10.49 -6.12
C ALA A 298 24.27 -9.01 -6.05
N PRO A 299 23.69 -8.19 -5.14
CA PRO A 299 24.11 -6.82 -4.93
C PRO A 299 25.62 -6.82 -4.67
N SER A 300 26.38 -6.00 -5.41
CA SER A 300 27.77 -5.76 -5.08
C SER A 300 27.83 -5.26 -3.64
N ALA A 301 28.68 -5.89 -2.83
CA ALA A 301 28.96 -5.42 -1.47
C ALA A 301 29.64 -4.05 -1.58
N THR A 302 28.84 -2.96 -1.55
CA THR A 302 29.34 -1.57 -1.45
C THR A 302 29.18 -1.08 -0.03
#